data_57c57fea57126787a31f4d7a5e452bf2
#
_entry.id   57c57fea57126787a31f4d7a5e452bf2
#
_cell.length_a   1.000
_cell.length_b   1.000
_cell.length_c   1.000
_cell.angle_alpha   90.00
_cell.angle_beta   90.00
_cell.angle_gamma   90.00
#
_symmetry.space_group_name_H-M   'P 1'
#
loop_
_entity.id
_entity.type
_entity.pdbx_description
1 polymer ?
#
loop_
_entity_poly.entity_id
_entity_poly.type
_entity_poly.pdbx_seq_one_letter_code
_entity_poly.pdbx_strand_id
1 'polypeptide(L)'
;MREYELQIFIDSDTAMMVQSFTDSGVSIDFDRLLELMADNAENISDFIQSVEFNEPRMMLPIKDSNMKRLVIEQTNRYSISPEQFLKGAVIILYADNILVADSVRIH
;
A
#
# COMPACT_ATOMS: atom_id res chain seq x y z
N MET A 1 -23.70 1.52 15.78
CA MET A 1 -22.47 2.25 15.40
C MET A 1 -22.21 2.06 13.90
N ARG A 2 -21.92 3.14 13.23
CA ARG A 2 -21.68 3.07 11.79
C ARG A 2 -20.21 2.75 11.52
N GLU A 3 -19.98 1.70 10.73
CA GLU A 3 -18.67 1.47 10.17
C GLU A 3 -18.49 2.31 8.91
N TYR A 4 -17.33 2.91 8.77
CA TYR A 4 -16.99 3.64 7.56
C TYR A 4 -15.70 3.09 6.99
N GLU A 5 -15.56 3.26 5.69
CA GLU A 5 -14.39 2.79 4.96
C GLU A 5 -13.18 3.66 5.29
N LEU A 6 -12.03 3.02 5.38
CA LEU A 6 -10.76 3.74 5.34
C LEU A 6 -10.46 4.03 3.87
N GLN A 7 -10.24 5.29 3.55
CA GLN A 7 -9.96 5.70 2.18
C GLN A 7 -8.51 6.14 2.09
N ILE A 8 -7.75 5.47 1.21
CA ILE A 8 -6.34 5.79 1.00
C ILE A 8 -6.20 6.41 -0.38
N PHE A 9 -5.66 7.62 -0.43
CA PHE A 9 -5.42 8.28 -1.70
C PHE A 9 -4.20 7.69 -2.40
N ILE A 10 -4.26 7.64 -3.72
CA ILE A 10 -3.17 7.19 -4.57
C ILE A 10 -2.74 8.37 -5.44
N ASP A 11 -1.47 8.72 -5.39
CA ASP A 11 -0.95 9.81 -6.21
C ASP A 11 -0.64 9.34 -7.63
N SER A 12 -0.21 10.28 -8.48
CA SER A 12 0.06 9.98 -9.88
C SER A 12 1.20 8.97 -10.05
N ASP A 13 2.23 9.05 -9.22
CA ASP A 13 3.36 8.12 -9.30
C ASP A 13 2.92 6.69 -8.99
N THR A 14 2.12 6.54 -7.93
CA THR A 14 1.59 5.24 -7.54
C THR A 14 0.65 4.70 -8.62
N ALA A 15 -0.20 5.55 -9.17
CA ALA A 15 -1.11 5.16 -10.24
C ALA A 15 -0.36 4.65 -11.47
N MET A 16 0.75 5.31 -11.82
CA MET A 16 1.58 4.87 -12.94
C MET A 16 2.19 3.49 -12.70
N MET A 17 2.69 3.26 -11.49
CA MET A 17 3.27 1.95 -11.14
C MET A 17 2.21 0.85 -11.19
N VAL A 18 1.03 1.11 -10.64
CA VAL A 18 -0.08 0.14 -10.67
C VAL A 18 -0.52 -0.13 -12.12
N GLN A 19 -0.61 0.93 -12.94
CA GLN A 19 -0.98 0.78 -14.34
C GLN A 19 0.05 -0.08 -15.11
N SER A 20 1.32 0.08 -14.77
CA SER A 20 2.38 -0.73 -15.36
C SER A 20 2.18 -2.22 -15.11
N PHE A 21 1.78 -2.60 -13.90
CA PHE A 21 1.42 -3.98 -13.60
C PHE A 21 0.20 -4.43 -14.41
N THR A 22 -0.83 -3.61 -14.47
CA THR A 22 -2.05 -3.91 -15.22
C THR A 22 -1.73 -4.12 -16.71
N ASP A 23 -0.90 -3.27 -17.28
CA ASP A 23 -0.49 -3.38 -18.68
C ASP A 23 0.28 -4.67 -18.96
N SER A 24 0.92 -5.22 -17.95
CA SER A 24 1.62 -6.50 -18.03
C SER A 24 0.70 -7.70 -17.76
N GLY A 25 -0.59 -7.47 -17.57
CA GLY A 25 -1.56 -8.53 -17.30
C GLY A 25 -1.60 -8.97 -15.84
N VAL A 26 -1.11 -8.14 -14.93
CA VAL A 26 -1.02 -8.45 -13.50
C VAL A 26 -1.93 -7.53 -12.72
N SER A 27 -2.74 -8.10 -11.84
CA SER A 27 -3.50 -7.32 -10.86
C SER A 27 -2.84 -7.45 -9.49
N ILE A 28 -2.94 -6.41 -8.68
CA ILE A 28 -2.36 -6.39 -7.35
C ILE A 28 -3.45 -6.64 -6.32
N ASP A 29 -3.20 -7.61 -5.43
CA ASP A 29 -4.04 -7.82 -4.25
C ASP A 29 -3.55 -6.84 -3.17
N PHE A 30 -4.22 -5.70 -3.08
CA PHE A 30 -3.82 -4.64 -2.15
C PHE A 30 -3.95 -5.06 -0.69
N ASP A 31 -4.96 -5.85 -0.34
CA ASP A 31 -5.12 -6.33 1.03
C ASP A 31 -3.93 -7.19 1.42
N ARG A 32 -3.52 -8.09 0.55
CA ARG A 32 -2.37 -8.94 0.81
C ARG A 32 -1.08 -8.14 0.85
N LEU A 33 -0.94 -7.16 -0.02
CA LEU A 33 0.23 -6.28 -0.05
C LEU A 33 0.37 -5.51 1.26
N LEU A 34 -0.71 -4.92 1.75
CA LEU A 34 -0.69 -4.17 3.00
C LEU A 34 -0.40 -5.07 4.20
N GLU A 35 -0.92 -6.30 4.18
CA GLU A 35 -0.65 -7.28 5.22
C GLU A 35 0.83 -7.64 5.27
N LEU A 36 1.44 -7.91 4.11
CA LEU A 36 2.87 -8.21 4.03
C LEU A 36 3.72 -7.02 4.45
N MET A 37 3.31 -5.81 4.10
CA MET A 37 4.02 -4.61 4.53
C MET A 37 3.96 -4.44 6.03
N ALA A 38 2.81 -4.72 6.64
CA ALA A 38 2.68 -4.64 8.09
C ALA A 38 3.58 -5.66 8.79
N ASP A 39 3.69 -6.88 8.25
CA ASP A 39 4.54 -7.91 8.81
C ASP A 39 6.02 -7.53 8.75
N ASN A 40 6.40 -6.65 7.83
CA ASN A 40 7.79 -6.23 7.64
C ASN A 40 8.02 -4.76 8.03
N ALA A 41 7.04 -4.12 8.66
CA ALA A 41 7.06 -2.67 8.89
C ALA A 41 8.28 -2.20 9.69
N GLU A 42 8.72 -2.99 10.66
CA GLU A 42 9.89 -2.64 11.47
C GLU A 42 11.14 -2.48 10.61
N ASN A 43 11.30 -3.33 9.60
CA ASN A 43 12.48 -3.32 8.74
C ASN A 43 12.44 -2.23 7.67
N ILE A 44 11.25 -1.74 7.32
CA ILE A 44 11.08 -0.83 6.19
C ILE A 44 10.53 0.54 6.59
N SER A 45 10.30 0.76 7.89
CA SER A 45 9.69 2.02 8.36
C SER A 45 10.49 3.25 7.95
N ASP A 46 11.82 3.19 8.04
CA ASP A 46 12.67 4.33 7.64
C ASP A 46 12.48 4.66 6.17
N PHE A 47 12.41 3.65 5.32
CA PHE A 47 12.14 3.86 3.90
C PHE A 47 10.77 4.49 3.69
N ILE A 48 9.74 3.95 4.35
CA ILE A 48 8.37 4.45 4.19
C ILE A 48 8.27 5.89 4.66
N GLN A 49 8.94 6.24 5.75
CA GLN A 49 8.95 7.63 6.25
C GLN A 49 9.55 8.60 5.24
N SER A 50 10.45 8.12 4.39
CA SER A 50 11.08 8.95 3.35
C SER A 50 10.22 9.10 2.10
N VAL A 51 9.14 8.34 1.97
CA VAL A 51 8.28 8.37 0.79
C VAL A 51 7.50 9.68 0.74
N GLU A 52 7.58 10.38 -0.38
CA GLU A 52 6.83 11.60 -0.60
C GLU A 52 5.53 11.29 -1.32
N PHE A 53 4.43 11.81 -0.79
CA PHE A 53 3.13 11.71 -1.44
C PHE A 53 2.88 12.98 -2.26
N ASN A 54 2.61 12.79 -3.53
CA ASN A 54 2.38 13.89 -4.46
C ASN A 54 0.88 14.20 -4.55
N GLU A 55 0.45 14.73 -5.68
CA GLU A 55 -0.93 15.13 -5.87
C GLU A 55 -1.87 13.92 -5.92
N PRO A 56 -2.96 13.91 -5.14
CA PRO A 56 -3.90 12.79 -5.17
C PRO A 56 -4.54 12.63 -6.53
N ARG A 57 -4.67 11.39 -6.98
CA ARG A 57 -5.22 11.08 -8.28
C ARG A 57 -6.46 10.21 -8.21
N MET A 58 -6.45 9.23 -7.32
CA MET A 58 -7.58 8.33 -7.14
C MET A 58 -7.60 7.84 -5.70
N MET A 59 -8.60 7.08 -5.34
CA MET A 59 -8.81 6.64 -3.97
C MET A 59 -9.05 5.14 -3.93
N LEU A 60 -8.39 4.48 -2.99
CA LEU A 60 -8.58 3.06 -2.72
C LEU A 60 -9.35 2.91 -1.43
N PRO A 61 -10.57 2.35 -1.46
CA PRO A 61 -11.32 2.09 -0.22
C PRO A 61 -10.85 0.78 0.40
N ILE A 62 -10.66 0.79 1.71
CA ILE A 62 -10.37 -0.40 2.50
C ILE A 62 -11.62 -0.71 3.33
N LYS A 63 -12.29 -1.79 3.01
CA LYS A 63 -13.57 -2.14 3.63
C LYS A 63 -13.45 -3.17 4.74
N ASP A 64 -12.44 -4.02 4.67
CA ASP A 64 -12.23 -5.08 5.65
C ASP A 64 -11.81 -4.47 6.99
N SER A 65 -12.54 -4.83 8.05
CA SER A 65 -12.30 -4.25 9.38
C SER A 65 -10.94 -4.61 9.94
N ASN A 66 -10.44 -5.80 9.68
CA ASN A 66 -9.12 -6.22 10.14
C ASN A 66 -8.04 -5.44 9.41
N MET A 67 -8.22 -5.24 8.11
CA MET A 67 -7.27 -4.50 7.30
C MET A 67 -7.23 -3.02 7.69
N LYS A 68 -8.40 -2.41 7.96
CA LYS A 68 -8.45 -1.03 8.46
C LYS A 68 -7.67 -0.88 9.75
N ARG A 69 -7.89 -1.79 10.70
CA ARG A 69 -7.20 -1.76 11.98
C ARG A 69 -5.69 -1.91 11.78
N LEU A 70 -5.28 -2.85 10.94
CA LEU A 70 -3.87 -3.10 10.67
C LEU A 70 -3.19 -1.86 10.10
N VAL A 71 -3.79 -1.22 9.11
CA VAL A 71 -3.22 -0.01 8.50
C VAL A 71 -3.12 1.11 9.53
N ILE A 72 -4.19 1.32 10.31
CA ILE A 72 -4.21 2.39 11.33
C ILE A 72 -3.13 2.14 12.40
N GLU A 73 -3.00 0.91 12.87
CA GLU A 73 -1.98 0.57 13.87
C GLU A 73 -0.58 0.84 13.36
N GLN A 74 -0.28 0.42 12.13
CA GLN A 74 1.05 0.59 11.56
C GLN A 74 1.37 2.06 11.30
N THR A 75 0.41 2.81 10.79
CA THR A 75 0.62 4.23 10.50
C THR A 75 0.82 5.03 11.78
N ASN A 76 0.09 4.72 12.83
CA ASN A 76 0.27 5.38 14.13
C ASN A 76 1.60 4.99 14.77
N ARG A 77 1.95 3.71 14.69
CA ARG A 77 3.16 3.19 15.33
C ARG A 77 4.43 3.81 14.76
N TYR A 78 4.46 4.02 13.46
CA TYR A 78 5.67 4.51 12.77
C TYR A 78 5.56 5.96 12.31
N SER A 79 4.51 6.65 12.71
CA SER A 79 4.28 8.07 12.39
C SER A 79 4.30 8.33 10.89
N ILE A 80 3.60 7.49 10.15
CA ILE A 80 3.46 7.61 8.69
C ILE A 80 1.98 7.75 8.35
N SER A 81 1.69 8.27 7.15
CA SER A 81 0.32 8.33 6.68
C SER A 81 -0.06 7.02 5.97
N PRO A 82 -1.36 6.70 5.89
CA PRO A 82 -1.80 5.56 5.08
C PRO A 82 -1.33 5.65 3.63
N GLU A 83 -1.27 6.87 3.09
CA GLU A 83 -0.79 7.12 1.73
C GLU A 83 0.67 6.76 1.57
N GLN A 84 1.51 7.13 2.53
CA GLN A 84 2.92 6.74 2.52
C GLN A 84 3.08 5.23 2.62
N PHE A 85 2.28 4.60 3.47
CA PHE A 85 2.33 3.16 3.67
C PHE A 85 2.01 2.41 2.38
N LEU A 86 0.90 2.80 1.72
CA LEU A 86 0.51 2.16 0.47
C LEU A 86 1.50 2.46 -0.66
N LYS A 87 1.91 3.72 -0.81
CA LYS A 87 2.88 4.09 -1.86
C LYS A 87 4.20 3.37 -1.66
N GLY A 88 4.68 3.31 -0.42
CA GLY A 88 5.92 2.58 -0.13
C GLY A 88 5.81 1.11 -0.49
N ALA A 89 4.66 0.50 -0.22
CA ALA A 89 4.39 -0.89 -0.59
C ALA A 89 4.48 -1.09 -2.10
N VAL A 90 3.84 -0.20 -2.86
CA VAL A 90 3.83 -0.29 -4.32
C VAL A 90 5.24 -0.08 -4.89
N ILE A 91 6.00 0.86 -4.33
CA ILE A 91 7.38 1.09 -4.76
C ILE A 91 8.23 -0.16 -4.56
N ILE A 92 8.13 -0.80 -3.41
CA ILE A 92 8.89 -2.02 -3.12
C ILE A 92 8.49 -3.12 -4.11
N LEU A 93 7.20 -3.29 -4.33
CA LEU A 93 6.72 -4.30 -5.28
C LEU A 93 7.20 -4.03 -6.70
N TYR A 94 7.21 -2.76 -7.10
CA TYR A 94 7.61 -2.35 -8.45
C TYR A 94 9.11 -2.47 -8.66
N ALA A 95 9.91 -2.01 -7.70
CA ALA A 95 11.36 -1.92 -7.85
C ALA A 95 12.07 -3.24 -7.53
N ASP A 96 11.55 -4.00 -6.57
CA ASP A 96 12.19 -5.22 -6.10
C ASP A 96 11.12 -6.25 -5.76
N ASN A 97 10.98 -7.24 -6.59
CA ASN A 97 9.93 -8.25 -6.46
C ASN A 97 10.22 -9.32 -5.41
N ILE A 98 11.38 -9.29 -4.78
CA ILE A 98 11.84 -10.40 -3.96
C ILE A 98 10.91 -10.68 -2.78
N LEU A 99 10.46 -9.64 -2.09
CA LEU A 99 9.70 -9.81 -0.85
C LEU A 99 8.23 -10.16 -1.08
N VAL A 100 7.61 -9.64 -2.13
CA VAL A 100 6.15 -9.68 -2.24
C VAL A 100 5.63 -10.18 -3.58
N ALA A 101 6.51 -10.44 -4.55
CA ALA A 101 6.12 -10.67 -5.94
C ALA A 101 5.03 -11.72 -6.11
N ASP A 102 5.29 -12.93 -5.66
CA ASP A 102 4.38 -14.05 -5.92
C ASP A 102 3.20 -14.08 -4.97
N SER A 103 3.30 -13.36 -3.84
CA SER A 103 2.27 -13.34 -2.82
C SER A 103 1.13 -12.38 -3.12
N VAL A 104 1.39 -11.31 -3.88
CA VAL A 104 0.41 -10.24 -4.10
C VAL A 104 0.04 -10.04 -5.57
N ARG A 105 0.76 -10.64 -6.51
CA ARG A 105 0.43 -10.53 -7.93
C ARG A 105 -0.57 -11.58 -8.34
N ILE A 106 -1.61 -11.14 -9.04
CA ILE A 106 -2.65 -12.01 -9.58
C ILE A 106 -2.58 -11.92 -11.10
N HIS A 107 -2.49 -13.04 -11.74
CA HIS A 107 -2.41 -13.11 -13.21
C HIS A 107 -3.74 -13.47 -13.84
#